data_694ddfa1babe58d170dfdcb7b5ab192c
#
_entry.id   694ddfa1babe58d170dfdcb7b5ab192c
#
_cell.length_a   1.000
_cell.length_b   1.000
_cell.length_c   1.000
_cell.angle_alpha   90.00
_cell.angle_beta   90.00
_cell.angle_gamma   90.00
#
_symmetry.space_group_name_H-M   'P 1'
#
loop_
_entity.id
_entity.type
_entity.pdbx_description
1 polymer ?
#
loop_
_entity_poly.entity_id
_entity_poly.type
_entity_poly.pdbx_seq_one_letter_code
_entity_poly.pdbx_strand_id
1 'polypeptide(L)'
;MESTNQILLKNIQNSISEVVPKKKIGIAFSGGVDSTLVSKICTDMGFDVVLLTIGFSESHDIIFSKEVNEFLNYSHHVLEIDPETFPKITTDIHKVIDTDNLSWNENCIAFHYVSKLAKSLNLDVVITGNGIDELFCGYNAYREAFVGGQTKINEVMDSKLENELKMMKAVNVIAS
;
A
#
# COMPACT_ATOMS: atom_id res chain seq x y z
N MET A 1 8.76 -4.73 -31.48
CA MET A 1 7.72 -3.90 -30.84
C MET A 1 7.68 -4.30 -29.37
N GLU A 2 7.86 -3.37 -28.43
CA GLU A 2 7.67 -3.67 -26.99
C GLU A 2 6.22 -4.11 -26.73
N SER A 3 6.04 -5.12 -25.87
CA SER A 3 4.71 -5.53 -25.43
C SER A 3 4.11 -4.49 -24.49
N THR A 4 2.78 -4.45 -24.37
CA THR A 4 2.09 -3.57 -23.41
C THR A 4 2.61 -3.76 -21.99
N ASN A 5 2.88 -5.01 -21.58
CA ASN A 5 3.43 -5.31 -20.26
C ASN A 5 4.84 -4.73 -20.05
N GLN A 6 5.69 -4.74 -21.08
CA GLN A 6 7.03 -4.15 -21.00
C GLN A 6 6.96 -2.62 -20.85
N ILE A 7 6.05 -1.98 -21.59
CA ILE A 7 5.82 -0.53 -21.50
C ILE A 7 5.31 -0.17 -20.09
N LEU A 8 4.35 -0.93 -19.59
CA LEU A 8 3.79 -0.72 -18.24
C LEU A 8 4.86 -0.86 -17.16
N LEU A 9 5.61 -1.96 -17.18
CA LEU A 9 6.70 -2.20 -16.22
C LEU A 9 7.70 -1.05 -16.24
N LYS A 10 8.12 -0.60 -17.42
CA LYS A 10 9.04 0.52 -17.58
C LYS A 10 8.50 1.82 -16.99
N ASN A 11 7.21 2.11 -17.19
CA ASN A 11 6.58 3.29 -16.62
C ASN A 11 6.55 3.23 -15.08
N ILE A 12 6.22 2.08 -14.49
CA ILE A 12 6.26 1.88 -13.05
C ILE A 12 7.68 2.08 -12.51
N GLN A 13 8.67 1.48 -13.15
CA GLN A 13 10.07 1.62 -12.76
C GLN A 13 10.56 3.06 -12.85
N ASN A 14 10.20 3.80 -13.90
CA ASN A 14 10.53 5.21 -14.03
C ASN A 14 9.91 6.03 -12.91
N SER A 15 8.61 5.85 -12.63
CA SER A 15 7.92 6.57 -11.56
C SER A 15 8.56 6.31 -10.19
N ILE A 16 8.95 5.07 -9.90
CA ILE A 16 9.66 4.75 -8.66
C ILE A 16 11.01 5.46 -8.62
N SER A 17 11.78 5.43 -9.70
CA SER A 17 13.12 6.04 -9.78
C SER A 17 13.08 7.55 -9.61
N GLU A 18 12.02 8.22 -10.05
CA GLU A 18 11.86 9.67 -9.95
C GLU A 18 11.60 10.14 -8.51
N VAL A 19 10.93 9.32 -7.70
CA VAL A 19 10.46 9.74 -6.36
C VAL A 19 11.21 9.07 -5.22
N VAL A 20 11.94 8.00 -5.46
CA VAL A 20 12.62 7.22 -4.42
C VAL A 20 14.14 7.47 -4.46
N PRO A 21 14.66 8.35 -3.58
CA PRO A 21 16.08 8.75 -3.63
C PRO A 21 17.03 7.76 -2.97
N LYS A 22 16.52 6.79 -2.21
CA LYS A 22 17.33 5.89 -1.37
C LYS A 22 17.26 4.45 -1.87
N LYS A 23 18.37 3.72 -1.66
CA LYS A 23 18.45 2.31 -2.04
C LYS A 23 17.74 1.37 -1.06
N LYS A 24 17.66 1.70 0.23
CA LYS A 24 16.97 0.89 1.23
C LYS A 24 15.57 1.45 1.47
N ILE A 25 14.56 0.64 1.26
CA ILE A 25 13.14 1.04 1.30
C ILE A 25 12.30 0.02 2.03
N GLY A 26 11.24 0.50 2.69
CA GLY A 26 10.17 -0.34 3.20
C GLY A 26 9.08 -0.56 2.15
N ILE A 27 8.46 -1.72 2.16
CA ILE A 27 7.24 -1.99 1.41
C ILE A 27 6.14 -2.36 2.40
N ALA A 28 5.02 -1.63 2.40
CA ALA A 28 3.82 -2.05 3.14
C ALA A 28 3.30 -3.36 2.51
N PHE A 29 3.43 -4.45 3.24
CA PHE A 29 3.31 -5.80 2.68
C PHE A 29 2.23 -6.63 3.38
N SER A 30 1.19 -6.99 2.65
CA SER A 30 0.11 -7.87 3.10
C SER A 30 0.25 -9.31 2.57
N GLY A 31 1.18 -9.57 1.65
CA GLY A 31 1.25 -10.81 0.88
C GLY A 31 0.29 -10.82 -0.32
N GLY A 32 -0.62 -9.86 -0.44
CA GLY A 32 -1.48 -9.70 -1.61
C GLY A 32 -0.69 -9.45 -2.90
N VAL A 33 -1.36 -9.63 -4.05
CA VAL A 33 -0.71 -9.55 -5.37
C VAL A 33 -0.03 -8.20 -5.61
N ASP A 34 -0.64 -7.10 -5.20
CA ASP A 34 -0.15 -5.75 -5.44
C ASP A 34 1.13 -5.47 -4.67
N SER A 35 1.12 -5.72 -3.36
CA SER A 35 2.29 -5.52 -2.50
C SER A 35 3.44 -6.46 -2.89
N THR A 36 3.13 -7.68 -3.32
CA THR A 36 4.11 -8.65 -3.81
C THR A 36 4.72 -8.19 -5.14
N LEU A 37 3.91 -7.71 -6.07
CA LEU A 37 4.38 -7.19 -7.35
C LEU A 37 5.30 -5.99 -7.16
N VAL A 38 4.90 -5.02 -6.34
CA VAL A 38 5.72 -3.84 -6.03
C VAL A 38 7.04 -4.24 -5.39
N SER A 39 7.03 -5.19 -4.44
CA SER A 39 8.24 -5.71 -3.81
C SER A 39 9.20 -6.31 -4.82
N LYS A 40 8.68 -7.10 -5.74
CA LYS A 40 9.47 -7.74 -6.80
C LYS A 40 10.06 -6.71 -7.76
N ILE A 41 9.26 -5.74 -8.21
CA ILE A 41 9.72 -4.68 -9.10
C ILE A 41 10.86 -3.89 -8.45
N CYS A 42 10.70 -3.47 -7.19
CA CYS A 42 11.73 -2.74 -6.46
C CYS A 42 13.02 -3.55 -6.30
N THR A 43 12.90 -4.84 -5.99
CA THR A 43 14.07 -5.73 -5.89
C THR A 43 14.79 -5.87 -7.23
N ASP A 44 14.06 -6.04 -8.34
CA ASP A 44 14.62 -6.13 -9.68
C ASP A 44 15.30 -4.82 -10.14
N MET A 45 14.87 -3.70 -9.61
CA MET A 45 15.52 -2.39 -9.79
C MET A 45 16.78 -2.21 -8.92
N GLY A 46 17.09 -3.17 -8.05
CA GLY A 46 18.27 -3.15 -7.19
C GLY A 46 18.12 -2.40 -5.89
N PHE A 47 16.89 -2.17 -5.42
CA PHE A 47 16.64 -1.66 -4.08
C PHE A 47 16.84 -2.76 -3.02
N ASP A 48 17.31 -2.36 -1.85
CA ASP A 48 17.33 -3.18 -0.63
C ASP A 48 15.93 -3.10 0.01
N VAL A 49 15.10 -4.11 -0.30
CA VAL A 49 13.68 -4.14 0.08
C VAL A 49 13.51 -4.77 1.46
N VAL A 50 12.79 -4.06 2.31
CA VAL A 50 12.36 -4.54 3.63
C VAL A 50 10.83 -4.61 3.65
N LEU A 51 10.28 -5.78 3.79
CA LEU A 51 8.84 -6.00 3.90
C LEU A 51 8.34 -5.61 5.30
N LEU A 52 7.27 -4.82 5.36
CA LEU A 52 6.67 -4.32 6.59
C LEU A 52 5.22 -4.78 6.67
N THR A 53 4.93 -5.69 7.57
CA THR A 53 3.57 -6.18 7.84
C THR A 53 3.11 -5.74 9.21
N ILE A 54 1.86 -5.34 9.31
CA ILE A 54 1.20 -5.01 10.57
C ILE A 54 -0.08 -5.80 10.71
N GLY A 55 -0.49 -6.10 11.92
CA GLY A 55 -1.75 -6.78 12.18
C GLY A 55 -1.90 -7.18 13.63
N PHE A 56 -3.07 -7.65 14.00
CA PHE A 56 -3.24 -8.32 15.29
C PHE A 56 -2.59 -9.70 15.25
N SER A 57 -2.19 -10.20 16.42
CA SER A 57 -1.62 -11.55 16.54
C SER A 57 -2.51 -12.58 15.83
N GLU A 58 -1.88 -13.46 15.06
CA GLU A 58 -2.55 -14.52 14.28
C GLU A 58 -3.57 -14.01 13.23
N SER A 59 -3.55 -12.72 12.89
CA SER A 59 -4.39 -12.20 11.80
C SER A 59 -4.00 -12.80 10.45
N HIS A 60 -4.97 -12.88 9.54
CA HIS A 60 -4.76 -13.38 8.18
C HIS A 60 -3.55 -12.72 7.51
N ASP A 61 -3.42 -11.40 7.60
CA ASP A 61 -2.35 -10.66 6.93
C ASP A 61 -0.96 -11.03 7.47
N ILE A 62 -0.84 -11.26 8.79
CA ILE A 62 0.44 -11.71 9.38
C ILE A 62 0.79 -13.12 8.89
N ILE A 63 -0.18 -14.04 8.91
CA ILE A 63 0.06 -15.44 8.50
C ILE A 63 0.39 -15.47 7.01
N PHE A 64 -0.47 -14.88 6.18
CA PHE A 64 -0.34 -14.93 4.72
C PHE A 64 0.93 -14.22 4.22
N SER A 65 1.28 -13.06 4.80
CA SER A 65 2.53 -12.38 4.43
C SER A 65 3.79 -13.23 4.72
N LYS A 66 3.79 -13.98 5.83
CA LYS A 66 4.89 -14.90 6.15
C LYS A 66 4.97 -16.03 5.14
N GLU A 67 3.82 -16.67 4.81
CA GLU A 67 3.76 -17.73 3.81
C GLU A 67 4.26 -17.27 2.44
N VAL A 68 3.82 -16.10 1.97
CA VAL A 68 4.28 -15.53 0.69
C VAL A 68 5.77 -15.21 0.74
N ASN A 69 6.27 -14.70 1.87
CA ASN A 69 7.69 -14.37 2.00
C ASN A 69 8.59 -15.61 2.06
N GLU A 70 8.10 -16.79 2.38
CA GLU A 70 8.87 -18.03 2.23
C GLU A 70 9.34 -18.25 0.79
N PHE A 71 8.56 -17.80 -0.21
CA PHE A 71 8.93 -17.87 -1.62
C PHE A 71 9.81 -16.69 -2.06
N LEU A 72 9.60 -15.51 -1.49
CA LEU A 72 10.36 -14.30 -1.87
C LEU A 72 11.74 -14.27 -1.20
N ASN A 73 11.81 -14.73 0.04
CA ASN A 73 13.01 -14.73 0.89
C ASN A 73 13.62 -13.32 1.07
N TYR A 74 12.77 -12.32 1.32
CA TYR A 74 13.16 -10.94 1.59
C TYR A 74 13.26 -10.67 3.09
N SER A 75 13.97 -9.61 3.48
CA SER A 75 13.93 -9.11 4.86
C SER A 75 12.50 -8.73 5.22
N HIS A 76 11.93 -9.34 6.24
CA HIS A 76 10.52 -9.17 6.61
C HIS A 76 10.38 -8.88 8.09
N HIS A 77 9.74 -7.78 8.41
CA HIS A 77 9.44 -7.36 9.78
C HIS A 77 7.94 -7.26 9.99
N VAL A 78 7.49 -7.80 11.11
CA VAL A 78 6.07 -7.81 11.50
C VAL A 78 5.92 -7.01 12.78
N LEU A 79 4.96 -6.08 12.79
CA LEU A 79 4.52 -5.37 13.99
C LEU A 79 3.14 -5.88 14.40
N GLU A 80 3.09 -6.59 15.50
CA GLU A 80 1.81 -6.96 16.10
C GLU A 80 1.19 -5.76 16.81
N ILE A 81 -0.07 -5.51 16.49
CA ILE A 81 -0.85 -4.42 17.08
C ILE A 81 -1.30 -4.86 18.48
N ASP A 82 -0.99 -4.07 19.47
CA ASP A 82 -1.44 -4.28 20.84
C ASP A 82 -2.94 -3.90 20.98
N PRO A 83 -3.83 -4.86 21.29
CA PRO A 83 -5.26 -4.60 21.46
C PRO A 83 -5.59 -3.60 22.57
N GLU A 84 -4.74 -3.45 23.58
CA GLU A 84 -4.99 -2.54 24.71
C GLU A 84 -4.79 -1.08 24.30
N THR A 85 -3.79 -0.80 23.47
CA THR A 85 -3.47 0.56 23.02
C THR A 85 -4.21 0.96 21.74
N PHE A 86 -4.69 0.00 20.97
CA PHE A 86 -5.35 0.22 19.68
C PHE A 86 -6.54 1.20 19.73
N PRO A 87 -7.49 1.13 20.70
CA PRO A 87 -8.65 2.04 20.75
C PRO A 87 -8.24 3.50 20.91
N LYS A 88 -7.18 3.76 21.70
CA LYS A 88 -6.68 5.12 21.89
C LYS A 88 -6.05 5.66 20.60
N ILE A 89 -5.20 4.88 19.96
CA ILE A 89 -4.55 5.27 18.70
C ILE A 89 -5.57 5.53 17.62
N THR A 90 -6.59 4.67 17.48
CA THR A 90 -7.71 4.85 16.55
C THR A 90 -8.45 6.16 16.79
N THR A 91 -8.76 6.47 18.05
CA THR A 91 -9.43 7.72 18.42
C THR A 91 -8.58 8.95 18.08
N ASP A 92 -7.29 8.89 18.33
CA ASP A 92 -6.39 10.01 18.08
C ASP A 92 -6.21 10.25 16.58
N ILE A 93 -6.09 9.19 15.78
CA ILE A 93 -6.04 9.26 14.32
C ILE A 93 -7.33 9.84 13.75
N HIS A 94 -8.48 9.33 14.20
CA HIS A 94 -9.80 9.83 13.76
C HIS A 94 -9.97 11.33 13.97
N LYS A 95 -9.51 11.88 15.10
CA LYS A 95 -9.51 13.33 15.34
C LYS A 95 -8.64 14.12 14.36
N VAL A 96 -7.52 13.54 13.91
CA VAL A 96 -6.59 14.20 12.99
C VAL A 96 -7.12 14.23 11.57
N ILE A 97 -7.72 13.11 11.12
CA ILE A 97 -8.22 13.02 9.74
C ILE A 97 -9.62 13.61 9.57
N ASP A 98 -10.38 13.79 10.65
CA ASP A 98 -11.69 14.43 10.70
C ASP A 98 -12.62 13.99 9.57
N THR A 99 -12.82 12.68 9.44
CA THR A 99 -13.70 12.09 8.41
C THR A 99 -14.45 10.88 8.94
N ASP A 100 -15.72 10.75 8.54
CA ASP A 100 -16.54 9.57 8.79
C ASP A 100 -16.34 8.45 7.75
N ASN A 101 -15.46 8.63 6.81
CA ASN A 101 -15.14 7.61 5.82
C ASN A 101 -14.38 6.47 6.47
N LEU A 102 -15.05 5.31 6.62
CA LEU A 102 -14.49 4.15 7.30
C LEU A 102 -13.20 3.65 6.63
N SER A 103 -13.19 3.55 5.31
CA SER A 103 -12.01 3.08 4.55
C SER A 103 -10.80 4.00 4.75
N TRP A 104 -11.01 5.33 4.82
CA TRP A 104 -9.93 6.26 5.12
C TRP A 104 -9.39 6.07 6.54
N ASN A 105 -10.29 5.90 7.52
CA ASN A 105 -9.90 5.64 8.90
C ASN A 105 -9.05 4.37 9.01
N GLU A 106 -9.51 3.27 8.41
CA GLU A 106 -8.80 1.99 8.41
C GLU A 106 -7.41 2.11 7.75
N ASN A 107 -7.33 2.74 6.58
CA ASN A 107 -6.05 2.95 5.90
C ASN A 107 -5.10 3.84 6.71
N CYS A 108 -5.59 4.96 7.25
CA CYS A 108 -4.76 5.86 8.06
C CYS A 108 -4.22 5.18 9.32
N ILE A 109 -5.02 4.34 9.98
CA ILE A 109 -4.58 3.54 11.13
C ILE A 109 -3.50 2.54 10.70
N ALA A 110 -3.71 1.83 9.58
CA ALA A 110 -2.73 0.89 9.07
C ALA A 110 -1.40 1.60 8.75
N PHE A 111 -1.44 2.72 8.06
CA PHE A 111 -0.23 3.48 7.72
C PHE A 111 0.46 4.13 8.93
N HIS A 112 -0.27 4.47 9.98
CA HIS A 112 0.34 4.88 11.25
C HIS A 112 1.25 3.76 11.80
N TYR A 113 0.77 2.52 11.86
CA TYR A 113 1.57 1.40 12.36
C TYR A 113 2.70 1.03 11.40
N VAL A 114 2.49 1.06 10.10
CA VAL A 114 3.55 0.83 9.10
C VAL A 114 4.65 1.87 9.23
N SER A 115 4.30 3.16 9.37
CA SER A 115 5.26 4.26 9.56
C SER A 115 6.03 4.11 10.87
N LYS A 116 5.36 3.71 11.95
CA LYS A 116 6.00 3.41 13.23
C LYS A 116 7.03 2.27 13.10
N LEU A 117 6.68 1.20 12.39
CA LEU A 117 7.60 0.10 12.12
C LEU A 117 8.79 0.56 11.26
N ALA A 118 8.52 1.29 10.17
CA ALA A 118 9.55 1.83 9.29
C ALA A 118 10.54 2.72 10.05
N LYS A 119 10.04 3.62 10.90
CA LYS A 119 10.85 4.50 11.73
C LYS A 119 11.76 3.73 12.71
N SER A 120 11.24 2.65 13.32
CA SER A 120 12.03 1.80 14.22
C SER A 120 13.19 1.07 13.51
N LEU A 121 13.08 0.90 12.19
CA LEU A 121 14.08 0.27 11.33
C LEU A 121 14.97 1.29 10.58
N ASN A 122 14.84 2.58 10.90
CA ASN A 122 15.51 3.69 10.22
C ASN A 122 15.27 3.72 8.69
N LEU A 123 14.05 3.43 8.29
CA LEU A 123 13.60 3.53 6.90
C LEU A 123 12.89 4.87 6.72
N ASP A 124 13.38 5.68 5.78
CA ASP A 124 12.79 7.01 5.49
C ASP A 124 11.75 6.96 4.37
N VAL A 125 11.69 5.84 3.64
CA VAL A 125 10.78 5.67 2.51
C VAL A 125 10.03 4.36 2.66
N VAL A 126 8.72 4.45 2.50
CA VAL A 126 7.82 3.29 2.39
C VAL A 126 7.04 3.40 1.09
N ILE A 127 7.02 2.33 0.32
CA ILE A 127 6.17 2.21 -0.87
C ILE A 127 5.00 1.30 -0.54
N THR A 128 3.84 1.60 -1.12
CA THR A 128 2.61 0.83 -0.94
C THR A 128 2.04 0.41 -2.28
N GLY A 129 1.15 -0.60 -2.27
CA GLY A 129 0.38 -1.01 -3.43
C GLY A 129 -0.86 -0.15 -3.72
N ASN A 130 -1.11 0.89 -2.92
CA ASN A 130 -2.27 1.77 -3.12
C ASN A 130 -2.23 2.43 -4.52
N GLY A 131 -3.40 2.52 -5.15
CA GLY A 131 -3.53 3.03 -6.51
C GLY A 131 -3.57 1.93 -7.58
N ILE A 132 -3.12 0.71 -7.28
CA ILE A 132 -3.14 -0.41 -8.24
C ILE A 132 -4.56 -0.82 -8.55
N ASP A 133 -5.40 -1.03 -7.55
CA ASP A 133 -6.82 -1.38 -7.73
C ASP A 133 -7.60 -0.27 -8.48
N GLU A 134 -7.26 0.99 -8.24
CA GLU A 134 -7.82 2.14 -8.94
C GLU A 134 -7.50 2.10 -10.43
N LEU A 135 -6.24 1.84 -10.77
CA LEU A 135 -5.74 1.87 -12.15
C LEU A 135 -6.06 0.59 -12.94
N PHE A 136 -6.14 -0.55 -12.25
CA PHE A 136 -6.33 -1.86 -12.91
C PHE A 136 -7.69 -2.50 -12.64
N CYS A 137 -8.66 -1.70 -12.19
CA CYS A 137 -10.05 -2.14 -12.01
C CYS A 137 -10.22 -3.28 -10.99
N GLY A 138 -9.48 -3.25 -9.88
CA GLY A 138 -9.51 -4.29 -8.84
C GLY A 138 -10.79 -4.32 -8.01
N TYR A 139 -11.55 -3.22 -7.96
CA TYR A 139 -12.77 -3.15 -7.14
C TYR A 139 -14.02 -3.72 -7.82
N ASN A 140 -14.94 -4.24 -7.02
CA ASN A 140 -16.23 -4.74 -7.52
C ASN A 140 -17.04 -3.70 -8.28
N ALA A 141 -16.92 -2.41 -7.96
CA ALA A 141 -17.58 -1.32 -8.67
C ALA A 141 -17.26 -1.30 -10.18
N TYR A 142 -16.10 -1.77 -10.59
CA TYR A 142 -15.74 -1.87 -12.00
C TYR A 142 -16.53 -2.95 -12.74
N ARG A 143 -16.96 -4.01 -12.06
CA ARG A 143 -17.78 -5.08 -12.70
C ARG A 143 -19.08 -4.53 -13.24
N GLU A 144 -19.72 -3.61 -12.53
CA GLU A 144 -20.93 -2.95 -12.99
C GLU A 144 -20.61 -1.92 -14.10
N ALA A 145 -19.49 -1.21 -13.96
CA ALA A 145 -19.06 -0.24 -14.96
C ALA A 145 -18.74 -0.87 -16.32
N PHE A 146 -18.25 -2.11 -16.35
CA PHE A 146 -17.98 -2.83 -17.61
C PHE A 146 -19.23 -2.97 -18.50
N VAL A 147 -20.42 -3.09 -17.91
CA VAL A 147 -21.70 -3.16 -18.66
C VAL A 147 -22.00 -1.80 -19.33
N GLY A 148 -21.58 -0.71 -18.72
CA GLY A 148 -21.76 0.66 -19.24
C GLY A 148 -20.71 1.11 -20.27
N GLY A 149 -19.71 0.28 -20.56
CA GLY A 149 -18.66 0.56 -21.52
C GLY A 149 -17.54 1.47 -20.99
N GLN A 150 -16.61 1.83 -21.88
CA GLN A 150 -15.35 2.51 -21.52
C GLN A 150 -15.56 3.84 -20.78
N THR A 151 -16.56 4.63 -21.18
CA THR A 151 -16.86 5.91 -20.52
C THR A 151 -17.18 5.70 -19.05
N LYS A 152 -18.01 4.69 -18.73
CA LYS A 152 -18.38 4.39 -17.34
C LYS A 152 -17.22 3.87 -16.53
N ILE A 153 -16.34 3.07 -17.13
CA ILE A 153 -15.10 2.60 -16.49
C ILE A 153 -14.22 3.79 -16.13
N ASN A 154 -14.02 4.73 -17.05
CA ASN A 154 -13.22 5.93 -16.82
C ASN A 154 -13.78 6.81 -15.69
N GLU A 155 -15.11 7.02 -15.65
CA GLU A 155 -15.75 7.77 -14.57
C GLU A 155 -15.49 7.14 -13.18
N VAL A 156 -15.60 5.80 -13.08
CA VAL A 156 -15.31 5.08 -11.83
C VAL A 156 -13.83 5.20 -11.47
N MET A 157 -12.95 5.06 -12.44
CA MET A 157 -11.50 5.16 -12.25
C MET A 157 -11.11 6.55 -11.73
N ASP A 158 -11.57 7.63 -12.37
CA ASP A 158 -11.29 9.00 -11.98
C ASP A 158 -11.76 9.28 -10.55
N SER A 159 -12.98 8.83 -10.22
CA SER A 159 -13.54 8.97 -8.87
C SER A 159 -12.72 8.22 -7.81
N LYS A 160 -12.27 7.00 -8.12
CA LYS A 160 -11.46 6.18 -7.21
C LYS A 160 -10.07 6.80 -7.00
N LEU A 161 -9.40 7.22 -8.08
CA LEU A 161 -8.10 7.89 -8.00
C LEU A 161 -8.15 9.19 -7.21
N GLU A 162 -9.20 10.01 -7.42
CA GLU A 162 -9.37 11.25 -6.66
C GLU A 162 -9.50 10.99 -5.15
N ASN A 163 -10.30 9.98 -4.78
CA ASN A 163 -10.47 9.59 -3.38
C ASN A 163 -9.16 9.08 -2.77
N GLU A 164 -8.43 8.23 -3.50
CA GLU A 164 -7.15 7.70 -3.04
C GLU A 164 -6.11 8.81 -2.82
N LEU A 165 -6.00 9.75 -3.75
CA LEU A 165 -5.09 10.89 -3.61
C LEU A 165 -5.43 11.78 -2.41
N LYS A 166 -6.72 11.95 -2.10
CA LYS A 166 -7.16 12.69 -0.90
C LYS A 166 -6.79 11.94 0.38
N MET A 167 -7.00 10.63 0.40
CA MET A 167 -6.64 9.77 1.54
C MET A 167 -5.14 9.78 1.79
N MET A 168 -4.30 9.66 0.75
CA MET A 168 -2.84 9.68 0.89
C MET A 168 -2.31 11.01 1.43
N LYS A 169 -3.00 12.13 1.19
CA LYS A 169 -2.66 13.41 1.84
C LYS A 169 -2.88 13.35 3.36
N ALA A 170 -3.98 12.72 3.81
CA ALA A 170 -4.23 12.51 5.23
C ALA A 170 -3.20 11.57 5.87
N VAL A 171 -2.81 10.50 5.18
CA VAL A 171 -1.75 9.59 5.61
C VAL A 171 -0.43 10.32 5.83
N ASN A 172 -0.04 11.21 4.92
CA ASN A 172 1.20 11.98 5.06
C ASN A 172 1.22 12.87 6.32
N VAL A 173 0.08 13.40 6.75
CA VAL A 173 -0.03 14.17 7.99
C VAL A 173 0.16 13.28 9.23
N ILE A 174 -0.28 12.03 9.17
CA ILE A 174 -0.19 11.09 10.29
C ILE A 174 1.21 10.48 10.39
N ALA A 175 1.88 10.31 9.27
CA ALA A 175 3.21 9.69 9.19
C ALA A 175 4.36 10.65 9.55
N SER A 176 4.11 11.96 9.55
CA SER A 176 5.10 13.00 9.90
C SER A 176 5.20 13.23 11.41
#